data_e7b0d4d31e61c2cf61cd3601f4621006
#
_entry.id   e7b0d4d31e61c2cf61cd3601f4621006
#
_cell.length_a   1.000
_cell.length_b   1.000
_cell.length_c   1.000
_cell.angle_alpha   90.00
_cell.angle_beta   90.00
_cell.angle_gamma   90.00
#
_symmetry.space_group_name_H-M   'P 1'
#
loop_
_entity.id
_entity.type
_entity.pdbx_description
1 polymer ?
#
loop_
_entity_poly.entity_id
_entity_poly.type
_entity_poly.pdbx_seq_one_letter_code
_entity_poly.pdbx_strand_id
1 'polypeptide(L)'
;MSIKTSLPGTQPLPAWTVEHPVRVGVVSLPADARQTLRWLLRGHAATSPLFPTPVRRALLRLGGVELGPVIWGLERCYFESEHVSLGGGCSINAECWFEGHGRIVIGRDCLFGSQVMILTSNHEISPDGEVARQATYSEVHIGDRCWIGTRVMIMPGVTIGEGTVIGAGALVTKDCEPGAVYVGVPARRIR
;
A
#
# COMPACT_ATOMS: atom_id res chain seq x y z
N MET A 1 0.98 49.69 -10.83
CA MET A 1 0.59 49.61 -9.40
C MET A 1 0.65 48.14 -9.01
N SER A 2 1.79 47.72 -8.46
CA SER A 2 2.11 46.30 -8.21
C SER A 2 1.78 46.01 -6.75
N ILE A 3 0.77 45.17 -6.51
CA ILE A 3 0.38 44.75 -5.18
C ILE A 3 1.32 43.63 -4.75
N LYS A 4 2.30 43.98 -3.93
CA LYS A 4 3.09 42.99 -3.17
C LYS A 4 2.27 42.63 -1.93
N THR A 5 1.55 41.54 -1.96
CA THR A 5 1.01 40.89 -0.76
C THR A 5 2.05 39.90 -0.26
N SER A 6 2.95 40.36 0.59
CA SER A 6 3.76 39.48 1.43
C SER A 6 2.90 39.08 2.62
N LEU A 7 2.59 37.80 2.75
CA LEU A 7 2.02 37.26 3.98
C LEU A 7 3.08 37.37 5.10
N PRO A 8 2.77 37.92 6.27
CA PRO A 8 3.69 38.03 7.38
C PRO A 8 3.97 36.63 7.94
N GLY A 9 5.25 36.23 8.04
CA GLY A 9 5.68 35.01 8.71
C GLY A 9 6.24 33.91 7.80
N THR A 10 6.30 34.09 6.49
CA THR A 10 7.00 33.14 5.63
C THR A 10 8.50 33.41 5.67
N GLN A 11 9.22 32.62 6.47
CA GLN A 11 10.65 32.52 6.28
C GLN A 11 10.94 32.08 4.82
N PRO A 12 11.97 32.65 4.17
CA PRO A 12 12.36 32.17 2.86
C PRO A 12 12.69 30.68 2.97
N LEU A 13 12.14 29.89 2.04
CA LEU A 13 12.47 28.47 1.94
C LEU A 13 13.98 28.30 2.02
N PRO A 14 14.50 27.43 2.89
CA PRO A 14 15.94 27.24 3.04
C PRO A 14 16.53 26.87 1.68
N ALA A 15 17.74 27.39 1.42
CA ALA A 15 18.44 27.28 0.15
C ALA A 15 18.90 25.84 -0.23
N TRP A 16 18.18 24.80 0.27
CA TRP A 16 18.46 23.41 -0.14
C TRP A 16 18.13 23.12 -1.61
N THR A 17 17.61 24.11 -2.29
CA THR A 17 17.04 23.95 -3.63
C THR A 17 18.06 23.68 -4.72
N VAL A 18 19.37 23.86 -4.53
CA VAL A 18 20.32 23.74 -5.66
C VAL A 18 21.72 23.22 -5.29
N GLU A 19 22.11 23.04 -4.04
CA GLU A 19 23.53 22.81 -3.72
C GLU A 19 23.92 21.39 -3.29
N HIS A 20 23.01 20.43 -3.32
CA HIS A 20 23.43 19.04 -3.31
C HIS A 20 23.31 18.50 -4.74
N PRO A 21 24.42 18.44 -5.49
CA PRO A 21 24.43 17.56 -6.65
C PRO A 21 24.00 16.21 -6.09
N VAL A 22 22.88 15.68 -6.58
CA VAL A 22 22.55 14.28 -6.40
C VAL A 22 23.83 13.56 -6.79
N ARG A 23 24.60 13.12 -5.81
CA ARG A 23 25.65 12.15 -6.07
C ARG A 23 24.90 10.93 -6.53
N VAL A 24 24.73 10.83 -7.84
CA VAL A 24 24.44 9.56 -8.47
C VAL A 24 25.65 8.72 -8.11
N GLY A 25 25.58 8.06 -6.97
CA GLY A 25 26.57 7.08 -6.59
C GLY A 25 26.65 6.13 -7.76
N VAL A 26 27.86 5.68 -8.10
CA VAL A 26 28.03 4.60 -9.08
C VAL A 26 27.29 3.41 -8.48
N VAL A 27 26.06 3.28 -8.91
CA VAL A 27 25.12 2.28 -8.47
C VAL A 27 25.67 0.95 -8.95
N SER A 28 25.89 -0.01 -8.07
CA SER A 28 26.45 -1.30 -8.46
C SER A 28 25.43 -2.02 -9.36
N LEU A 29 25.63 -1.95 -10.66
CA LEU A 29 24.77 -2.49 -11.72
C LEU A 29 24.08 -3.86 -11.41
N PRO A 30 24.71 -4.84 -10.73
CA PRO A 30 24.02 -6.12 -10.47
C PRO A 30 22.88 -6.03 -9.43
N ALA A 31 23.02 -5.25 -8.36
CA ALA A 31 21.99 -5.13 -7.33
C ALA A 31 20.80 -4.31 -7.83
N ASP A 32 21.08 -3.21 -8.53
CA ASP A 32 20.04 -2.36 -9.08
C ASP A 32 19.30 -3.00 -10.25
N ALA A 33 20.01 -3.75 -11.09
CA ALA A 33 19.37 -4.47 -12.16
C ALA A 33 18.37 -5.52 -11.62
N ARG A 34 18.72 -6.21 -10.52
CA ARG A 34 17.79 -7.14 -9.86
C ARG A 34 16.59 -6.42 -9.26
N GLN A 35 16.81 -5.31 -8.58
CA GLN A 35 15.73 -4.53 -7.96
C GLN A 35 14.83 -3.91 -9.03
N THR A 36 15.41 -3.35 -10.07
CA THR A 36 14.66 -2.84 -11.22
C THR A 36 13.86 -3.95 -11.90
N LEU A 37 14.45 -5.13 -12.12
CA LEU A 37 13.74 -6.27 -12.70
C LEU A 37 12.57 -6.70 -11.80
N ARG A 38 12.78 -6.84 -10.50
CA ARG A 38 11.70 -7.18 -9.55
C ARG A 38 10.59 -6.15 -9.59
N TRP A 39 10.92 -4.88 -9.58
CA TRP A 39 9.95 -3.80 -9.67
C TRP A 39 9.15 -3.86 -10.99
N LEU A 40 9.82 -4.07 -12.13
CA LEU A 40 9.16 -4.25 -13.42
C LEU A 40 8.21 -5.46 -13.43
N LEU A 41 8.63 -6.57 -12.83
CA LEU A 41 7.82 -7.80 -12.79
C LEU A 41 6.56 -7.61 -11.95
N ARG A 42 6.66 -7.08 -10.71
CA ARG A 42 5.51 -6.94 -9.81
C ARG A 42 4.64 -5.71 -10.10
N GLY A 43 5.25 -4.59 -10.47
CA GLY A 43 4.54 -3.33 -10.66
C GLY A 43 3.96 -3.14 -12.05
N HIS A 44 4.58 -3.69 -13.07
CA HIS A 44 4.17 -3.47 -14.47
C HIS A 44 3.77 -4.74 -15.20
N ALA A 45 4.63 -5.75 -15.26
CA ALA A 45 4.31 -6.97 -16.01
C ALA A 45 3.11 -7.71 -15.39
N ALA A 46 3.09 -7.89 -14.08
CA ALA A 46 2.00 -8.59 -13.41
C ALA A 46 0.66 -7.83 -13.48
N THR A 47 0.66 -6.52 -13.69
CA THR A 47 -0.56 -5.70 -13.84
C THR A 47 -1.17 -5.80 -15.23
N SER A 48 -0.41 -6.28 -16.22
CA SER A 48 -0.85 -6.34 -17.61
C SER A 48 -2.09 -7.23 -17.79
N PRO A 49 -3.13 -6.75 -18.48
CA PRO A 49 -4.32 -7.56 -18.79
C PRO A 49 -4.03 -8.72 -19.74
N LEU A 50 -2.87 -8.71 -20.41
CA LEU A 50 -2.49 -9.76 -21.37
C LEU A 50 -2.15 -11.10 -20.70
N PHE A 51 -1.86 -11.11 -19.40
CA PHE A 51 -1.46 -12.32 -18.69
C PHE A 51 -2.61 -12.93 -17.88
N PRO A 52 -2.85 -14.25 -18.02
CA PRO A 52 -3.80 -14.95 -17.15
C PRO A 52 -3.25 -15.05 -15.72
N THR A 53 -4.15 -15.25 -14.75
CA THR A 53 -3.81 -15.29 -13.31
C THR A 53 -2.60 -16.17 -12.94
N PRO A 54 -2.40 -17.38 -13.50
CA PRO A 54 -1.22 -18.18 -13.18
C PRO A 54 0.09 -17.50 -13.54
N VAL A 55 0.14 -16.79 -14.69
CA VAL A 55 1.31 -16.05 -15.13
C VAL A 55 1.55 -14.84 -14.23
N ARG A 56 0.50 -14.09 -13.89
CA ARG A 56 0.62 -12.97 -12.93
C ARG A 56 1.19 -13.42 -11.59
N ARG A 57 0.69 -14.54 -11.05
CA ARG A 57 1.22 -15.13 -9.80
C ARG A 57 2.71 -15.46 -9.90
N ALA A 58 3.15 -16.03 -11.02
CA ALA A 58 4.56 -16.33 -11.25
C ALA A 58 5.40 -15.04 -11.30
N LEU A 59 4.93 -14.02 -12.03
CA LEU A 59 5.60 -12.71 -12.12
C LEU A 59 5.70 -12.01 -10.75
N LEU A 60 4.63 -12.04 -9.95
CA LEU A 60 4.63 -11.46 -8.60
C LEU A 60 5.63 -12.18 -7.69
N ARG A 61 5.68 -13.52 -7.71
CA ARG A 61 6.66 -14.31 -6.95
C ARG A 61 8.10 -14.01 -7.38
N LEU A 62 8.36 -13.94 -8.69
CA LEU A 62 9.67 -13.55 -9.22
C LEU A 62 10.01 -12.10 -8.83
N GLY A 63 9.00 -11.24 -8.72
CA GLY A 63 9.11 -9.87 -8.21
C GLY A 63 9.32 -9.77 -6.70
N GLY A 64 9.29 -10.89 -5.96
CA GLY A 64 9.57 -10.97 -4.53
C GLY A 64 8.34 -10.97 -3.62
N VAL A 65 7.11 -10.88 -4.17
CA VAL A 65 5.87 -10.96 -3.39
C VAL A 65 5.64 -12.40 -2.91
N GLU A 66 5.35 -12.55 -1.62
CA GLU A 66 5.05 -13.85 -1.02
C GLU A 66 3.59 -14.24 -1.28
N LEU A 67 3.35 -15.23 -2.11
CA LEU A 67 2.01 -15.71 -2.43
C LEU A 67 1.84 -17.17 -2.00
N GLY A 68 0.82 -17.41 -1.18
CA GLY A 68 0.34 -18.74 -0.86
C GLY A 68 -0.22 -19.49 -2.08
N PRO A 69 -0.67 -20.71 -1.91
CA PRO A 69 -1.30 -21.48 -2.98
C PRO A 69 -2.67 -20.90 -3.33
N VAL A 70 -3.07 -21.05 -4.59
CA VAL A 70 -4.44 -20.74 -5.07
C VAL A 70 -4.87 -19.31 -4.76
N ILE A 71 -4.29 -18.31 -5.43
CA ILE A 71 -4.77 -16.93 -5.43
C ILE A 71 -5.50 -16.67 -6.75
N TRP A 72 -6.70 -16.07 -6.69
CA TRP A 72 -7.52 -15.71 -7.85
C TRP A 72 -7.52 -14.19 -8.10
N GLY A 73 -7.83 -13.81 -9.33
CA GLY A 73 -7.95 -12.42 -9.76
C GLY A 73 -6.59 -11.77 -10.03
N LEU A 74 -6.29 -10.70 -9.31
CA LEU A 74 -5.07 -9.90 -9.45
C LEU A 74 -5.01 -9.06 -10.76
N GLU A 75 -6.15 -8.81 -11.41
CA GLU A 75 -6.18 -7.98 -12.62
C GLU A 75 -5.85 -6.53 -12.27
N ARG A 76 -4.81 -5.99 -12.92
CA ARG A 76 -4.34 -4.62 -12.72
C ARG A 76 -4.07 -4.25 -11.25
N CYS A 77 -3.76 -5.25 -10.43
CA CYS A 77 -3.35 -5.02 -9.04
C CYS A 77 -1.88 -4.60 -9.01
N TYR A 78 -1.58 -3.53 -8.27
CA TYR A 78 -0.25 -2.96 -8.17
C TYR A 78 0.40 -3.30 -6.83
N PHE A 79 1.63 -3.82 -6.88
CA PHE A 79 2.46 -4.13 -5.72
C PHE A 79 3.72 -3.27 -5.78
N GLU A 80 3.78 -2.24 -4.94
CA GLU A 80 4.87 -1.28 -4.98
C GLU A 80 6.18 -1.88 -4.47
N SER A 81 6.10 -2.74 -3.46
CA SER A 81 7.28 -3.43 -2.91
C SER A 81 7.07 -4.94 -2.78
N GLU A 82 8.14 -5.64 -2.42
CA GLU A 82 8.14 -7.08 -2.12
C GLU A 82 7.65 -7.42 -0.71
N HIS A 83 7.48 -6.44 0.18
CA HIS A 83 7.10 -6.67 1.58
C HIS A 83 5.60 -6.99 1.74
N VAL A 84 5.03 -7.68 0.77
CA VAL A 84 3.63 -8.11 0.76
C VAL A 84 3.55 -9.63 0.79
N SER A 85 2.79 -10.15 1.75
CA SER A 85 2.53 -11.58 1.93
C SER A 85 1.03 -11.84 1.88
N LEU A 86 0.57 -12.70 0.96
CA LEU A 86 -0.82 -13.16 0.87
C LEU A 86 -0.92 -14.65 1.17
N GLY A 87 -1.76 -15.01 2.13
CA GLY A 87 -2.12 -16.38 2.43
C GLY A 87 -2.84 -17.07 1.26
N GLY A 88 -2.84 -18.39 1.26
CA GLY A 88 -3.54 -19.16 0.23
C GLY A 88 -5.06 -19.00 0.27
N GLY A 89 -5.74 -19.29 -0.85
CA GLY A 89 -7.20 -19.23 -0.94
C GLY A 89 -7.79 -17.82 -1.11
N CYS A 90 -6.96 -16.78 -1.22
CA CYS A 90 -7.45 -15.42 -1.39
C CYS A 90 -7.97 -15.14 -2.80
N SER A 91 -9.02 -14.32 -2.87
CA SER A 91 -9.54 -13.75 -4.12
C SER A 91 -9.37 -12.23 -4.10
N ILE A 92 -8.57 -11.71 -5.01
CA ILE A 92 -8.26 -10.27 -5.09
C ILE A 92 -8.84 -9.73 -6.40
N ASN A 93 -9.86 -8.90 -6.30
CA ASN A 93 -10.45 -8.27 -7.48
C ASN A 93 -9.53 -7.19 -8.07
N ALA A 94 -9.95 -6.61 -9.18
CA ALA A 94 -9.15 -5.73 -9.99
C ALA A 94 -8.75 -4.40 -9.29
N GLU A 95 -7.63 -3.85 -9.72
CA GLU A 95 -7.20 -2.49 -9.39
C GLU A 95 -6.90 -2.25 -7.90
N CYS A 96 -6.55 -3.29 -7.16
CA CYS A 96 -6.08 -3.13 -5.80
C CYS A 96 -4.65 -2.61 -5.76
N TRP A 97 -4.35 -1.77 -4.75
CA TRP A 97 -3.04 -1.16 -4.53
C TRP A 97 -2.47 -1.61 -3.19
N PHE A 98 -1.28 -2.21 -3.23
CA PHE A 98 -0.52 -2.63 -2.05
C PHE A 98 0.77 -1.84 -2.01
N GLU A 99 0.85 -0.80 -1.15
CA GLU A 99 2.03 0.07 -1.05
C GLU A 99 3.26 -0.71 -0.56
N GLY A 100 3.17 -1.32 0.63
CA GLY A 100 4.18 -2.27 1.13
C GLY A 100 5.56 -1.67 1.45
N HIS A 101 5.71 -0.38 1.69
CA HIS A 101 6.93 0.17 2.26
C HIS A 101 7.14 -0.34 3.70
N GLY A 102 6.09 -0.35 4.53
CA GLY A 102 5.95 -1.23 5.68
C GLY A 102 5.43 -2.59 5.22
N ARG A 103 5.49 -3.60 6.08
CA ARG A 103 5.02 -4.95 5.73
C ARG A 103 3.48 -5.00 5.64
N ILE A 104 2.96 -5.71 4.63
CA ILE A 104 1.55 -6.05 4.52
C ILE A 104 1.42 -7.57 4.63
N VAL A 105 0.69 -8.03 5.65
CA VAL A 105 0.44 -9.46 5.88
C VAL A 105 -1.06 -9.72 5.77
N ILE A 106 -1.44 -10.55 4.81
CA ILE A 106 -2.83 -10.96 4.58
C ILE A 106 -2.95 -12.46 4.83
N GLY A 107 -3.87 -12.84 5.69
CA GLY A 107 -4.16 -14.22 6.03
C GLY A 107 -4.76 -15.02 4.87
N ARG A 108 -5.25 -16.20 5.17
CA ARG A 108 -5.83 -17.12 4.18
C ARG A 108 -7.30 -16.85 3.94
N ASP A 109 -7.79 -17.27 2.76
CA ASP A 109 -9.21 -17.30 2.40
C ASP A 109 -9.88 -15.92 2.48
N CYS A 110 -9.12 -14.85 2.24
CA CYS A 110 -9.62 -13.48 2.23
C CYS A 110 -10.22 -13.11 0.87
N LEU A 111 -11.29 -12.31 0.91
CA LEU A 111 -11.97 -11.80 -0.27
C LEU A 111 -11.79 -10.28 -0.36
N PHE A 112 -11.27 -9.79 -1.48
CA PHE A 112 -11.09 -8.37 -1.73
C PHE A 112 -11.96 -7.91 -2.89
N GLY A 113 -12.74 -6.87 -2.65
CA GLY A 113 -13.41 -6.11 -3.71
C GLY A 113 -12.40 -5.36 -4.57
N SER A 114 -12.88 -4.74 -5.65
CA SER A 114 -12.02 -3.95 -6.54
C SER A 114 -11.57 -2.65 -5.88
N GLN A 115 -10.41 -2.14 -6.30
CA GLN A 115 -9.91 -0.83 -5.91
C GLN A 115 -9.67 -0.68 -4.38
N VAL A 116 -9.32 -1.76 -3.71
CA VAL A 116 -8.87 -1.69 -2.31
C VAL A 116 -7.46 -1.12 -2.28
N MET A 117 -7.21 -0.21 -1.34
CA MET A 117 -5.91 0.41 -1.13
C MET A 117 -5.40 0.10 0.28
N ILE A 118 -4.18 -0.40 0.39
CA ILE A 118 -3.51 -0.66 1.67
C ILE A 118 -2.26 0.21 1.72
N LEU A 119 -2.25 1.15 2.67
CA LEU A 119 -1.16 2.09 2.89
C LEU A 119 -0.36 1.69 4.11
N THR A 120 0.93 1.93 4.07
CA THR A 120 1.88 1.60 5.14
C THR A 120 2.79 2.77 5.50
N SER A 121 2.74 3.86 4.71
CA SER A 121 3.53 5.07 4.94
C SER A 121 2.72 6.18 5.57
N ASN A 122 3.38 6.95 6.42
CA ASN A 122 2.83 8.14 7.04
C ASN A 122 3.93 9.21 7.19
N HIS A 123 3.54 10.45 7.42
CA HIS A 123 4.43 11.54 7.78
C HIS A 123 4.04 12.05 9.17
N GLU A 124 5.03 12.20 10.02
CA GLU A 124 4.81 12.80 11.34
C GLU A 124 4.53 14.29 11.20
N ILE A 125 3.63 14.77 12.04
CA ILE A 125 3.32 16.19 12.17
C ILE A 125 3.81 16.63 13.54
N SER A 126 4.75 17.56 13.56
CA SER A 126 5.28 18.14 14.79
C SER A 126 4.22 19.01 15.50
N PRO A 127 4.40 19.31 16.80
CA PRO A 127 3.44 20.11 17.55
C PRO A 127 3.18 21.53 16.99
N ASP A 128 4.13 22.07 16.24
CA ASP A 128 4.03 23.35 15.55
C ASP A 128 3.39 23.24 14.14
N GLY A 129 2.97 22.03 13.74
CA GLY A 129 2.26 21.77 12.51
C GLY A 129 3.15 21.51 11.29
N GLU A 130 4.46 21.38 11.46
CA GLU A 130 5.34 21.01 10.36
C GLU A 130 5.22 19.51 10.05
N VAL A 131 5.14 19.18 8.76
CA VAL A 131 5.10 17.81 8.28
C VAL A 131 6.53 17.33 8.03
N ALA A 132 6.93 16.25 8.71
CA ALA A 132 8.24 15.65 8.50
C ALA A 132 8.39 15.18 7.06
N ARG A 133 9.53 15.49 6.44
CA ARG A 133 9.82 15.03 5.05
C ARG A 133 10.10 13.54 4.98
N GLN A 134 10.66 12.99 6.04
CA GLN A 134 10.93 11.57 6.14
C GLN A 134 9.63 10.85 6.48
N ALA A 135 9.25 9.87 5.67
CA ALA A 135 8.13 9.01 5.95
C ALA A 135 8.45 8.02 7.08
N THR A 136 7.46 7.73 7.90
CA THR A 136 7.46 6.60 8.82
C THR A 136 6.63 5.48 8.23
N TYR A 137 6.94 4.23 8.58
CA TYR A 137 6.29 3.05 8.03
C TYR A 137 5.72 2.20 9.14
N SER A 138 4.49 1.73 8.95
CA SER A 138 3.81 0.84 9.89
C SER A 138 3.23 -0.36 9.16
N GLU A 139 3.31 -1.54 9.78
CA GLU A 139 2.79 -2.77 9.21
C GLU A 139 1.27 -2.77 9.20
N VAL A 140 0.67 -3.42 8.21
CA VAL A 140 -0.78 -3.71 8.16
C VAL A 140 -0.97 -5.21 8.20
N HIS A 141 -1.84 -5.67 9.11
CA HIS A 141 -2.19 -7.07 9.27
C HIS A 141 -3.67 -7.31 9.00
N ILE A 142 -3.99 -8.29 8.17
CA ILE A 142 -5.36 -8.74 7.90
C ILE A 142 -5.42 -10.23 8.22
N GLY A 143 -6.26 -10.59 9.17
CA GLY A 143 -6.46 -11.99 9.59
C GLY A 143 -7.08 -12.87 8.51
N ASP A 144 -7.22 -14.15 8.81
CA ASP A 144 -7.83 -15.13 7.90
C ASP A 144 -9.32 -14.80 7.65
N ARG A 145 -9.87 -15.23 6.51
CA ARG A 145 -11.30 -15.20 6.18
C ARG A 145 -11.96 -13.81 6.26
N CYS A 146 -11.19 -12.75 6.07
CA CYS A 146 -11.75 -11.40 6.02
C CYS A 146 -12.41 -11.09 4.66
N TRP A 147 -13.43 -10.27 4.69
CA TRP A 147 -14.03 -9.70 3.49
C TRP A 147 -13.83 -8.19 3.46
N ILE A 148 -13.02 -7.72 2.52
CA ILE A 148 -12.71 -6.31 2.31
C ILE A 148 -13.51 -5.83 1.10
N GLY A 149 -14.47 -4.94 1.32
CA GLY A 149 -15.36 -4.40 0.29
C GLY A 149 -14.63 -3.53 -0.74
N THR A 150 -15.31 -3.25 -1.85
CA THR A 150 -14.80 -2.41 -2.94
C THR A 150 -14.45 -0.99 -2.44
N ARG A 151 -13.33 -0.43 -2.91
CA ARG A 151 -12.85 0.92 -2.57
C ARG A 151 -12.59 1.15 -1.07
N VAL A 152 -12.30 0.11 -0.34
CA VAL A 152 -11.82 0.25 1.06
C VAL A 152 -10.41 0.79 1.05
N MET A 153 -10.14 1.73 1.96
CA MET A 153 -8.79 2.22 2.24
C MET A 153 -8.41 1.80 3.67
N ILE A 154 -7.24 1.15 3.80
CA ILE A 154 -6.68 0.71 5.08
C ILE A 154 -5.45 1.53 5.37
N MET A 155 -5.44 2.20 6.53
CA MET A 155 -4.38 3.12 6.92
C MET A 155 -3.20 2.38 7.58
N PRO A 156 -2.02 3.02 7.62
CA PRO A 156 -0.82 2.44 8.22
C PRO A 156 -1.04 2.00 9.68
N GLY A 157 -0.48 0.86 10.06
CA GLY A 157 -0.52 0.34 11.42
C GLY A 157 -1.79 -0.40 11.81
N VAL A 158 -2.77 -0.53 10.91
CA VAL A 158 -4.06 -1.17 11.20
C VAL A 158 -3.94 -2.69 11.21
N THR A 159 -4.56 -3.29 12.23
CA THR A 159 -4.81 -4.73 12.30
C THR A 159 -6.31 -5.02 12.12
N ILE A 160 -6.65 -5.86 11.13
CA ILE A 160 -8.02 -6.37 10.92
C ILE A 160 -8.06 -7.80 11.42
N GLY A 161 -8.89 -8.05 12.44
CA GLY A 161 -9.05 -9.36 13.04
C GLY A 161 -9.68 -10.38 12.07
N GLU A 162 -9.44 -11.64 12.34
CA GLU A 162 -9.96 -12.77 11.55
C GLU A 162 -11.48 -12.73 11.35
N GLY A 163 -11.96 -13.07 10.16
CA GLY A 163 -13.39 -13.14 9.85
C GLY A 163 -14.11 -11.79 9.82
N THR A 164 -13.38 -10.68 9.87
CA THR A 164 -13.95 -9.33 9.84
C THR A 164 -14.45 -8.97 8.45
N VAL A 165 -15.56 -8.23 8.40
CA VAL A 165 -16.11 -7.65 7.18
C VAL A 165 -15.93 -6.14 7.19
N ILE A 166 -15.31 -5.61 6.16
CA ILE A 166 -15.19 -4.16 5.93
C ILE A 166 -16.08 -3.79 4.75
N GLY A 167 -17.10 -2.97 4.98
CA GLY A 167 -18.03 -2.54 3.95
C GLY A 167 -17.39 -1.64 2.90
N ALA A 168 -17.96 -1.64 1.70
CA ALA A 168 -17.43 -0.89 0.57
C ALA A 168 -17.28 0.61 0.87
N GLY A 169 -16.21 1.21 0.37
CA GLY A 169 -15.90 2.64 0.55
C GLY A 169 -15.46 3.03 1.96
N ALA A 170 -15.25 2.09 2.87
CA ALA A 170 -14.84 2.41 4.23
C ALA A 170 -13.38 2.90 4.31
N LEU A 171 -13.11 3.83 5.22
CA LEU A 171 -11.77 4.27 5.60
C LEU A 171 -11.41 3.67 6.97
N VAL A 172 -10.55 2.66 6.98
CA VAL A 172 -10.14 1.97 8.21
C VAL A 172 -8.92 2.65 8.79
N THR A 173 -9.12 3.33 9.93
CA THR A 173 -8.09 4.13 10.62
C THR A 173 -7.70 3.57 11.98
N LYS A 174 -8.33 2.48 12.41
CA LYS A 174 -8.09 1.81 13.70
C LYS A 174 -8.28 0.31 13.53
N ASP A 175 -7.73 -0.45 14.47
CA ASP A 175 -7.88 -1.88 14.52
C ASP A 175 -9.34 -2.31 14.53
N CYS A 176 -9.61 -3.45 13.89
CA CYS A 176 -10.91 -4.07 13.79
C CYS A 176 -10.92 -5.41 14.52
N GLU A 177 -11.90 -5.60 15.41
CA GLU A 177 -12.04 -6.83 16.17
C GLU A 177 -12.45 -8.02 15.28
N PRO A 178 -12.02 -9.25 15.63
CA PRO A 178 -12.39 -10.44 14.87
C PRO A 178 -13.92 -10.62 14.76
N GLY A 179 -14.37 -11.09 13.60
CA GLY A 179 -15.76 -11.44 13.33
C GLY A 179 -16.74 -10.26 13.27
N ALA A 180 -16.25 -9.03 13.38
CA ALA A 180 -17.09 -7.84 13.40
C ALA A 180 -17.33 -7.26 11.98
N VAL A 181 -18.29 -6.35 11.88
CA VAL A 181 -18.61 -5.63 10.63
C VAL A 181 -18.38 -4.14 10.82
N TYR A 182 -17.55 -3.57 9.96
CA TYR A 182 -17.19 -2.15 9.97
C TYR A 182 -17.61 -1.47 8.67
N VAL A 183 -18.13 -0.24 8.76
CA VAL A 183 -18.54 0.57 7.60
C VAL A 183 -18.26 2.05 7.83
N GLY A 184 -18.18 2.83 6.76
CA GLY A 184 -18.17 4.29 6.78
C GLY A 184 -16.78 4.93 6.77
N VAL A 185 -16.76 6.28 6.81
CA VAL A 185 -15.58 7.15 6.76
C VAL A 185 -15.64 8.13 7.94
N PRO A 186 -14.82 7.93 8.98
CA PRO A 186 -14.00 6.75 9.25
C PRO A 186 -14.85 5.50 9.57
N ALA A 187 -14.28 4.31 9.37
CA ALA A 187 -14.96 3.05 9.63
C ALA A 187 -15.40 2.91 11.10
N ARG A 188 -16.63 2.45 11.32
CA ARG A 188 -17.19 2.17 12.65
C ARG A 188 -17.83 0.79 12.67
N ARG A 189 -17.70 0.12 13.81
CA ARG A 189 -18.34 -1.17 14.03
C ARG A 189 -19.87 -1.00 14.07
N ILE A 190 -20.56 -1.85 13.34
CA ILE A 190 -22.03 -1.91 13.31
C ILE A 190 -22.58 -3.25 13.80
N ARG A 191 -21.72 -4.28 13.87
CA ARG A 191 -22.04 -5.61 14.41
C ARG A 191 -20.81 -6.27 14.98
#